data_90c42095b63dad9a2d451fea5b85ead0
#
_entry.id   90c42095b63dad9a2d451fea5b85ead0
#
_cell.length_a   1.000
_cell.length_b   1.000
_cell.length_c   1.000
_cell.angle_alpha   90.00
_cell.angle_beta   90.00
_cell.angle_gamma   90.00
#
_symmetry.space_group_name_H-M   'P 1'
#
loop_
_entity.id
_entity.type
_entity.pdbx_description
1 polymer ?
#
loop_
_entity_poly.entity_id
_entity_poly.type
_entity_poly.pdbx_seq_one_letter_code
_entity_poly.pdbx_strand_id
1 'polypeptide(L)'
;MLVEERRHKVLEIVGQSGFASLADLARRIQVSESTIRRDLEHLHLQGHLRRTHGGAVLAGEGAAFPALDERASHQREEKAAIGRLAASLIRDGDTVLLDGGTTTLEVARHLVGRPVQIVTNSLPIAQLFATSQSNELVVLG
;
A
#
# COMPACT_ATOMS: atom_id res chain seq x y z
N MET A 1 -20.62 25.03 2.88
CA MET A 1 -19.60 24.55 3.84
C MET A 1 -18.41 25.51 3.84
N LEU A 2 -18.07 25.99 5.01
CA LEU A 2 -16.91 26.88 5.19
C LEU A 2 -15.60 26.13 4.92
N VAL A 3 -14.56 26.83 4.51
CA VAL A 3 -13.25 26.22 4.19
C VAL A 3 -12.68 25.46 5.40
N GLU A 4 -12.73 26.07 6.58
CA GLU A 4 -12.22 25.45 7.81
C GLU A 4 -13.01 24.21 8.22
N GLU A 5 -14.33 24.24 8.09
CA GLU A 5 -15.19 23.09 8.34
C GLU A 5 -14.87 21.94 7.39
N ARG A 6 -14.62 22.24 6.13
CA ARG A 6 -14.21 21.25 5.13
C ARG A 6 -12.86 20.62 5.45
N ARG A 7 -11.87 21.42 5.84
CA ARG A 7 -10.56 20.96 6.25
C ARG A 7 -10.61 20.07 7.50
N HIS A 8 -11.47 20.44 8.45
CA HIS A 8 -11.72 19.62 9.63
C HIS A 8 -12.28 18.24 9.26
N LYS A 9 -13.26 18.19 8.35
CA LYS A 9 -13.77 16.90 7.82
C LYS A 9 -12.71 16.08 7.09
N VAL A 10 -11.80 16.72 6.36
CA VAL A 10 -10.67 16.02 5.74
C VAL A 10 -9.81 15.34 6.82
N LEU A 11 -9.44 16.07 7.87
CA LEU A 11 -8.64 15.50 8.97
C LEU A 11 -9.37 14.37 9.70
N GLU A 12 -10.67 14.51 9.92
CA GLU A 12 -11.49 13.48 10.55
C GLU A 12 -11.52 12.19 9.71
N ILE A 13 -11.76 12.29 8.40
CA ILE A 13 -11.79 11.13 7.50
C ILE A 13 -10.43 10.45 7.43
N VAL A 14 -9.35 11.23 7.28
CA VAL A 14 -7.98 10.70 7.24
C VAL A 14 -7.62 10.06 8.58
N GLY A 15 -8.05 10.65 9.70
CA GLY A 15 -7.82 10.13 11.05
C GLY A 15 -8.49 8.79 11.31
N GLN A 16 -9.73 8.63 10.83
CA GLN A 16 -10.48 7.39 11.01
C GLN A 16 -9.96 6.24 10.16
N SER A 17 -9.46 6.52 8.96
CA SER A 17 -9.02 5.51 7.99
C SER A 17 -7.50 5.34 7.90
N GLY A 18 -6.72 6.19 8.57
CA GLY A 18 -5.26 6.22 8.49
C GLY A 18 -4.72 6.76 7.16
N PHE A 19 -5.45 6.53 6.08
CA PHE A 19 -5.20 7.02 4.73
C PHE A 19 -6.53 7.32 4.03
N ALA A 20 -6.56 8.38 3.23
CA ALA A 20 -7.69 8.64 2.32
C ALA A 20 -7.18 9.09 0.94
N SER A 21 -7.78 8.55 -0.12
CA SER A 21 -7.46 8.97 -1.48
C SER A 21 -8.11 10.31 -1.83
N LEU A 22 -7.52 11.02 -2.79
CA LEU A 22 -8.05 12.29 -3.29
C LEU A 22 -9.49 12.13 -3.79
N ALA A 23 -9.75 11.08 -4.57
CA ALA A 23 -11.08 10.80 -5.12
C ALA A 23 -12.11 10.45 -4.02
N ASP A 24 -11.70 9.69 -3.00
CA ASP A 24 -12.59 9.33 -1.89
C ASP A 24 -12.96 10.55 -1.06
N LEU A 25 -12.00 11.39 -0.73
CA LEU A 25 -12.23 12.66 -0.04
C LEU A 25 -13.18 13.58 -0.82
N ALA A 26 -12.93 13.74 -2.14
CA ALA A 26 -13.78 14.56 -3.00
C ALA A 26 -15.23 14.06 -3.03
N ARG A 27 -15.43 12.76 -3.13
CA ARG A 27 -16.73 12.13 -3.12
C ARG A 27 -17.44 12.28 -1.78
N ARG A 28 -16.80 12.00 -0.65
CA ARG A 28 -17.38 12.06 0.70
C ARG A 28 -17.73 13.48 1.11
N ILE A 29 -16.90 14.44 0.71
CA ILE A 29 -17.07 15.86 1.07
C ILE A 29 -17.93 16.60 0.03
N GLN A 30 -18.19 15.99 -1.12
CA GLN A 30 -18.98 16.53 -2.24
C GLN A 30 -18.38 17.82 -2.83
N VAL A 31 -17.08 17.81 -3.07
CA VAL A 31 -16.34 18.89 -3.75
C VAL A 31 -15.44 18.32 -4.82
N SER A 32 -14.88 19.18 -5.69
CA SER A 32 -13.96 18.74 -6.71
C SER A 32 -12.61 18.25 -6.13
N GLU A 33 -11.94 17.34 -6.82
CA GLU A 33 -10.59 16.89 -6.44
C GLU A 33 -9.59 18.04 -6.39
N SER A 34 -9.76 19.05 -7.24
CA SER A 34 -8.91 20.25 -7.23
C SER A 34 -9.06 21.06 -5.93
N THR A 35 -10.28 21.09 -5.37
CA THR A 35 -10.54 21.71 -4.07
C THR A 35 -9.86 20.92 -2.95
N ILE A 36 -10.04 19.60 -2.93
CA ILE A 36 -9.38 18.74 -1.95
C ILE A 36 -7.86 18.85 -2.05
N ARG A 37 -7.30 18.89 -3.26
CA ARG A 37 -5.85 19.04 -3.46
C ARG A 37 -5.29 20.28 -2.79
N ARG A 38 -5.99 21.43 -2.88
CA ARG A 38 -5.61 22.67 -2.20
C ARG A 38 -5.75 22.57 -0.69
N ASP A 39 -6.80 21.92 -0.19
CA ASP A 39 -6.99 21.70 1.25
C ASP A 39 -5.90 20.79 1.82
N LEU A 40 -5.56 19.70 1.13
CA LEU A 40 -4.46 18.81 1.52
C LEU A 40 -3.11 19.52 1.49
N GLU A 41 -2.87 20.40 0.52
CA GLU A 41 -1.67 21.24 0.47
C GLU A 41 -1.56 22.13 1.72
N HIS A 42 -2.63 22.85 2.05
CA HIS A 42 -2.67 23.72 3.20
C HIS A 42 -2.46 22.96 4.52
N LEU A 43 -3.16 21.82 4.71
CA LEU A 43 -3.03 21.00 5.91
C LEU A 43 -1.65 20.33 6.02
N HIS A 44 -1.02 20.02 4.89
CA HIS A 44 0.35 19.51 4.84
C HIS A 44 1.36 20.59 5.28
N LEU A 45 1.23 21.81 4.78
CA LEU A 45 2.08 22.94 5.18
C LEU A 45 1.93 23.30 6.67
N GLN A 46 0.75 23.08 7.23
CA GLN A 46 0.50 23.24 8.67
C GLN A 46 0.96 22.04 9.53
N GLY A 47 1.44 20.97 8.91
CA GLY A 47 1.92 19.78 9.62
C GLY A 47 0.82 18.88 10.18
N HIS A 48 -0.45 19.08 9.81
CA HIS A 48 -1.57 18.25 10.28
C HIS A 48 -1.66 16.90 9.55
N LEU A 49 -1.21 16.84 8.31
CA LEU A 49 -1.16 15.62 7.51
C LEU A 49 0.06 15.61 6.59
N ARG A 50 0.35 14.44 6.02
CA ARG A 50 1.36 14.27 4.99
C ARG A 50 0.70 13.82 3.70
N ARG A 51 0.99 14.52 2.61
CA ARG A 51 0.52 14.13 1.27
C ARG A 51 1.27 12.90 0.77
N THR A 52 0.55 12.04 0.08
CA THR A 52 1.08 10.91 -0.68
C THR A 52 0.74 11.09 -2.16
N HIS A 53 1.23 10.19 -3.04
CA HIS A 53 0.99 10.29 -4.49
C HIS A 53 -0.48 10.24 -4.89
N GLY A 54 -1.38 9.70 -4.09
CA GLY A 54 -2.81 9.58 -4.41
C GLY A 54 -3.76 10.06 -3.33
N GLY A 55 -3.26 10.68 -2.24
CA GLY A 55 -4.10 11.08 -1.11
C GLY A 55 -3.31 11.68 0.05
N ALA A 56 -3.73 11.38 1.26
CA ALA A 56 -3.10 11.86 2.48
C ALA A 56 -3.17 10.87 3.64
N VAL A 57 -2.19 11.00 4.56
CA VAL A 57 -2.13 10.35 5.87
C VAL A 57 -1.96 11.40 6.96
N LEU A 58 -2.40 11.14 8.19
CA LEU A 58 -2.15 12.08 9.29
C LEU A 58 -0.64 12.29 9.51
N ALA A 59 -0.25 13.53 9.80
CA ALA A 59 1.05 13.83 10.35
C ALA A 59 0.96 13.71 11.87
N GLY A 60 1.47 12.63 12.44
CA GLY A 60 1.61 12.44 13.87
C GLY A 60 2.95 11.82 14.18
N GLU A 61 3.47 12.04 15.38
CA GLU A 61 4.53 11.21 15.94
C GLU A 61 3.98 9.78 15.98
N GLY A 62 4.33 8.98 14.97
CA GLY A 62 3.82 7.62 14.83
C GLY A 62 2.66 7.44 13.84
N ALA A 63 2.44 8.35 12.85
CA ALA A 63 1.85 7.94 11.58
C ALA A 63 2.82 6.98 10.86
N ALA A 64 3.23 5.94 11.58
CA ALA A 64 3.77 4.75 10.99
C ALA A 64 2.72 4.28 9.98
N PHE A 65 3.14 3.96 8.77
CA PHE A 65 2.34 3.07 7.92
C PHE A 65 1.79 1.98 8.84
N PRO A 66 0.49 1.65 8.76
CA PRO A 66 -0.05 0.55 9.54
C PRO A 66 0.93 -0.61 9.49
N ALA A 67 1.20 -1.23 10.63
CA ALA A 67 2.13 -2.34 10.71
C ALA A 67 1.86 -3.33 9.57
N LEU A 68 2.88 -4.02 9.11
CA LEU A 68 2.73 -4.98 8.00
C LEU A 68 1.57 -5.94 8.25
N ASP A 69 1.40 -6.38 9.51
CA ASP A 69 0.33 -7.28 9.94
C ASP A 69 -1.07 -6.66 9.80
N GLU A 70 -1.22 -5.38 10.16
CA GLU A 70 -2.49 -4.67 9.96
C GLU A 70 -2.82 -4.52 8.48
N ARG A 71 -1.84 -4.18 7.65
CA ARG A 71 -2.01 -4.10 6.21
C ARG A 71 -2.29 -5.47 5.58
N ALA A 72 -1.69 -6.53 6.10
CA ALA A 72 -1.91 -7.90 5.63
C ALA A 72 -3.33 -8.38 5.95
N SER A 73 -3.88 -8.00 7.10
CA SER A 73 -5.25 -8.38 7.50
C SER A 73 -6.34 -7.63 6.73
N HIS A 74 -6.04 -6.40 6.27
CA HIS A 74 -6.99 -5.60 5.50
C HIS A 74 -7.16 -6.16 4.08
N GLN A 75 -8.41 -6.44 3.68
CA GLN A 75 -8.75 -7.01 2.37
C GLN A 75 -7.97 -8.30 2.05
N ARG A 76 -7.88 -9.18 3.02
CA ARG A 76 -7.07 -10.40 2.93
C ARG A 76 -7.52 -11.33 1.82
N GLU A 77 -8.83 -11.50 1.64
CA GLU A 77 -9.39 -12.40 0.62
C GLU A 77 -9.11 -11.88 -0.80
N GLU A 78 -9.27 -10.58 -1.00
CA GLU A 78 -8.97 -9.92 -2.28
C GLU A 78 -7.48 -10.02 -2.63
N LYS A 79 -6.60 -9.80 -1.67
CA LYS A 79 -5.15 -9.94 -1.86
C LYS A 79 -4.75 -11.37 -2.17
N ALA A 80 -5.35 -12.34 -1.50
CA ALA A 80 -5.13 -13.76 -1.77
C ALA A 80 -5.61 -14.14 -3.18
N ALA A 81 -6.76 -13.62 -3.62
CA ALA A 81 -7.27 -13.85 -4.96
C ALA A 81 -6.37 -13.22 -6.03
N ILE A 82 -5.90 -11.98 -5.82
CA ILE A 82 -4.93 -11.30 -6.69
C ILE A 82 -3.63 -12.10 -6.76
N GLY A 83 -3.12 -12.53 -5.60
CA GLY A 83 -1.88 -13.30 -5.51
C GLY A 83 -1.94 -14.60 -6.31
N ARG A 84 -3.04 -15.32 -6.18
CA ARG A 84 -3.33 -16.57 -6.92
C ARG A 84 -3.37 -16.34 -8.43
N LEU A 85 -4.12 -15.33 -8.87
CA LEU A 85 -4.23 -15.00 -10.29
C LEU A 85 -2.90 -14.55 -10.87
N ALA A 86 -2.19 -13.64 -10.21
CA ALA A 86 -0.90 -13.15 -10.66
C ALA A 86 0.13 -14.29 -10.78
N ALA A 87 0.20 -15.17 -9.78
CA ALA A 87 1.09 -16.33 -9.81
C ALA A 87 0.74 -17.31 -10.96
N SER A 88 -0.52 -17.42 -11.37
CA SER A 88 -0.94 -18.25 -12.50
C SER A 88 -0.42 -17.74 -13.86
N LEU A 89 -0.10 -16.47 -13.96
CA LEU A 89 0.46 -15.86 -15.17
C LEU A 89 1.98 -16.06 -15.30
N ILE A 90 2.64 -16.44 -14.21
CA ILE A 90 4.08 -16.66 -14.15
C ILE A 90 4.38 -18.10 -14.56
N ARG A 91 5.37 -18.27 -15.43
CA ARG A 91 5.81 -19.58 -15.93
C ARG A 91 7.06 -20.05 -15.20
N ASP A 92 7.25 -21.34 -15.17
CA ASP A 92 8.49 -21.93 -14.69
C ASP A 92 9.68 -21.46 -15.54
N GLY A 93 10.75 -21.06 -14.89
CA GLY A 93 11.91 -20.46 -15.53
C GLY A 93 11.86 -18.92 -15.66
N ASP A 94 10.74 -18.30 -15.32
CA ASP A 94 10.65 -16.82 -15.34
C ASP A 94 11.48 -16.19 -14.22
N THR A 95 11.95 -14.96 -14.48
CA THR A 95 12.47 -14.05 -13.45
C THR A 95 11.39 -13.05 -13.07
N VAL A 96 11.07 -12.99 -11.80
CA VAL A 96 9.97 -12.18 -11.26
C VAL A 96 10.52 -11.15 -10.28
N LEU A 97 10.29 -9.87 -10.57
CA LEU A 97 10.61 -8.78 -9.65
C LEU A 97 9.37 -8.48 -8.80
N LEU A 98 9.53 -8.60 -7.49
CA LEU A 98 8.48 -8.35 -6.50
C LEU A 98 8.90 -7.19 -5.59
N ASP A 99 8.20 -6.08 -5.69
CA ASP A 99 8.37 -4.95 -4.75
C ASP A 99 7.69 -5.22 -3.40
N GLY A 100 8.01 -4.42 -2.39
CA GLY A 100 7.46 -4.58 -1.05
C GLY A 100 5.98 -4.24 -0.97
N GLY A 101 5.18 -5.15 -0.43
CA GLY A 101 3.75 -4.95 -0.22
C GLY A 101 3.04 -6.22 0.24
N THR A 102 1.88 -6.06 0.87
CA THR A 102 1.10 -7.20 1.37
C THR A 102 0.41 -7.97 0.24
N THR A 103 0.05 -7.30 -0.86
CA THR A 103 -0.50 -7.96 -2.06
C THR A 103 0.58 -8.73 -2.81
N THR A 104 1.77 -8.14 -2.99
CA THR A 104 2.91 -8.82 -3.61
C THR A 104 3.43 -9.97 -2.75
N LEU A 105 3.33 -9.87 -1.43
CA LEU A 105 3.62 -10.97 -0.52
C LEU A 105 2.68 -12.17 -0.76
N GLU A 106 1.40 -11.93 -1.07
CA GLU A 106 0.47 -13.01 -1.43
C GLU A 106 0.85 -13.65 -2.78
N VAL A 107 1.32 -12.87 -3.76
CA VAL A 107 1.90 -13.44 -5.00
C VAL A 107 3.08 -14.36 -4.69
N ALA A 108 4.00 -13.87 -3.86
CA ALA A 108 5.20 -14.61 -3.46
C ALA A 108 4.88 -15.95 -2.80
N ARG A 109 3.86 -16.01 -1.94
CA ARG A 109 3.41 -17.27 -1.28
C ARG A 109 3.07 -18.37 -2.28
N HIS A 110 2.51 -18.02 -3.43
CA HIS A 110 2.15 -18.97 -4.49
C HIS A 110 3.32 -19.37 -5.40
N LEU A 111 4.47 -18.71 -5.27
CA LEU A 111 5.69 -18.99 -6.06
C LEU A 111 6.73 -19.83 -5.30
N VAL A 112 6.58 -20.00 -3.99
CA VAL A 112 7.48 -20.83 -3.19
C VAL A 112 7.44 -22.28 -3.70
N GLY A 113 8.61 -22.84 -3.96
CA GLY A 113 8.75 -24.21 -4.46
C GLY A 113 8.61 -24.37 -5.99
N ARG A 114 8.28 -23.31 -6.71
CA ARG A 114 8.28 -23.30 -8.19
C ARG A 114 9.66 -22.88 -8.72
N PRO A 115 10.12 -23.44 -9.85
CA PRO A 115 11.42 -23.12 -10.41
C PRO A 115 11.41 -21.74 -11.12
N VAL A 116 11.34 -20.68 -10.34
CA VAL A 116 11.39 -19.28 -10.78
C VAL A 116 12.46 -18.54 -10.02
N GLN A 117 13.07 -17.54 -10.67
CA GLN A 117 13.99 -16.61 -10.03
C GLN A 117 13.19 -15.44 -9.42
N ILE A 118 13.44 -15.12 -8.17
CA ILE A 118 12.80 -14.02 -7.45
C ILE A 118 13.83 -12.91 -7.21
N VAL A 119 13.46 -11.70 -7.62
CA VAL A 119 14.22 -10.47 -7.33
C VAL A 119 13.35 -9.57 -6.46
N THR A 120 13.81 -9.20 -5.28
CA THR A 120 13.01 -8.38 -4.35
C THR A 120 13.87 -7.47 -3.48
N ASN A 121 13.29 -6.34 -3.08
CA ASN A 121 13.81 -5.44 -2.04
C ASN A 121 13.10 -5.65 -0.68
N SER A 122 12.16 -6.57 -0.62
CA SER A 122 11.30 -6.82 0.54
C SER A 122 11.86 -7.92 1.43
N LEU A 123 12.18 -7.61 2.69
CA LEU A 123 12.61 -8.61 3.66
C LEU A 123 11.57 -9.71 3.91
N PRO A 124 10.26 -9.42 4.10
CA PRO A 124 9.25 -10.46 4.25
C PRO A 124 9.15 -11.40 3.04
N ILE A 125 9.29 -10.89 1.82
CA ILE A 125 9.31 -11.71 0.61
C ILE A 125 10.58 -12.54 0.55
N ALA A 126 11.75 -11.94 0.77
CA ALA A 126 13.02 -12.65 0.79
C ALA A 126 13.02 -13.80 1.81
N GLN A 127 12.42 -13.59 2.97
CA GLN A 127 12.32 -14.58 4.03
C GLN A 127 11.51 -15.82 3.61
N LEU A 128 10.47 -15.67 2.77
CA LEU A 128 9.71 -16.81 2.23
C LEU A 128 10.57 -17.74 1.36
N PHE A 129 11.53 -17.19 0.64
CA PHE A 129 12.37 -17.94 -0.30
C PHE A 129 13.74 -18.36 0.27
N ALA A 130 14.10 -17.85 1.46
CA ALA A 130 15.43 -18.07 2.06
C ALA A 130 15.79 -19.56 2.23
N THR A 131 14.81 -20.43 2.43
CA THR A 131 14.98 -21.86 2.59
C THR A 131 14.49 -22.70 1.41
N SER A 132 13.99 -22.05 0.36
CA SER A 132 13.51 -22.74 -0.84
C SER A 132 14.69 -23.19 -1.71
N GLN A 133 14.75 -24.48 -1.99
CA GLN A 133 15.78 -25.02 -2.88
C GLN A 133 15.41 -24.90 -4.37
N SER A 134 14.16 -24.67 -4.68
CA SER A 134 13.65 -24.58 -6.05
C SER A 134 13.70 -23.18 -6.62
N ASN A 135 13.81 -22.16 -5.77
CA ASN A 135 13.84 -20.76 -6.16
C ASN A 135 15.26 -20.21 -6.10
N GLU A 136 15.62 -19.42 -7.09
CA GLU A 136 16.79 -18.55 -7.01
C GLU A 136 16.34 -17.19 -6.46
N LEU A 137 17.01 -16.71 -5.41
CA LEU A 137 16.65 -15.45 -4.74
C LEU A 137 17.76 -14.42 -4.92
N VAL A 138 17.38 -13.26 -5.42
CA VAL A 138 18.21 -12.05 -5.48
C VAL A 138 17.57 -10.96 -4.63
N VAL A 139 18.27 -10.48 -3.61
CA VAL A 139 17.80 -9.41 -2.74
C VAL A 139 18.50 -8.11 -3.11
N LEU A 140 17.74 -7.10 -3.42
CA LEU A 140 18.22 -5.75 -3.67
C LEU A 140 18.41 -5.04 -2.33
N GLY A 141 19.66 -4.75 -2.02
CA GLY A 141 20.07 -4.20 -0.73
C GLY A 141 19.90 -2.72 -0.56
#